data_59189d01da502998b7cf1874d8798e40
#
_entry.id   59189d01da502998b7cf1874d8798e40
#
_cell.length_a   1.000
_cell.length_b   1.000
_cell.length_c   1.000
_cell.angle_alpha   90.00
_cell.angle_beta   90.00
_cell.angle_gamma   90.00
#
_symmetry.space_group_name_H-M   'P 1'
#
loop_
_entity.id
_entity.type
_entity.pdbx_description
1 polymer ?
#
loop_
_entity_poly.entity_id
_entity_poly.type
_entity_poly.pdbx_seq_one_letter_code
_entity_poly.pdbx_strand_id
1 'polypeptide(L)'
;MRREEKEAGNPGPLPGEGGRREPLLTPHASPLTGFYTLFHKEWLRFWKVSVQTILAPVLTALLFLVVFAHSLSGRVEIFPGVDYAAFLVPGLAMMSVLQNAFANSSSSLMQSKMTGNIIFVLLPPFSHPEFFGAYLLAAVARGLVVGAGVFAVTAWIVDLEFRYPLWAVAFALAGSGVMGVLGIVAGIHSDKVDELAAFQNFIILPLTFLSGVFYSIHSLPPIWQAASYLNPIFYMVDGFRYGFFGASDVSPWLSLAFVGGSFFALSFFTLWLLRSGYKLRH
;
A
#
# COMPACT_ATOMS: atom_id res chain seq x y z
N MET A 1 -28.42 -6.64 -86.66
CA MET A 1 -27.96 -7.60 -85.69
C MET A 1 -28.24 -7.01 -84.30
N ARG A 2 -29.41 -7.35 -83.69
CA ARG A 2 -29.81 -6.96 -82.36
C ARG A 2 -29.34 -8.08 -81.42
N ARG A 3 -28.56 -7.71 -80.35
CA ARG A 3 -28.28 -8.60 -79.24
C ARG A 3 -29.30 -8.28 -78.12
N GLU A 4 -30.03 -9.29 -77.72
CA GLU A 4 -30.94 -9.27 -76.59
C GLU A 4 -30.14 -9.29 -75.31
N GLU A 5 -30.33 -8.29 -74.45
CA GLU A 5 -29.91 -8.28 -73.05
C GLU A 5 -30.89 -9.11 -72.25
N LYS A 6 -30.39 -10.21 -71.66
CA LYS A 6 -31.10 -11.04 -70.70
C LYS A 6 -31.11 -10.34 -69.36
N GLU A 7 -32.28 -9.92 -68.90
CA GLU A 7 -32.56 -9.55 -67.50
C GLU A 7 -32.20 -10.71 -66.57
N ALA A 8 -31.17 -10.52 -65.73
CA ALA A 8 -30.88 -11.43 -64.62
C ALA A 8 -31.84 -11.11 -63.45
N GLY A 9 -32.76 -12.00 -63.19
CA GLY A 9 -33.73 -11.90 -62.09
C GLY A 9 -33.00 -11.88 -60.74
N ASN A 10 -33.42 -10.94 -59.92
CA ASN A 10 -33.02 -10.80 -58.52
C ASN A 10 -33.46 -12.04 -57.73
N PRO A 11 -32.57 -12.84 -57.13
CA PRO A 11 -32.99 -13.94 -56.26
C PRO A 11 -33.62 -13.37 -54.99
N GLY A 12 -34.86 -13.68 -54.76
CA GLY A 12 -35.64 -13.33 -53.57
C GLY A 12 -34.96 -13.83 -52.26
N PRO A 13 -35.31 -13.25 -51.12
CA PRO A 13 -34.69 -13.59 -49.86
C PRO A 13 -34.97 -15.05 -49.47
N LEU A 14 -33.92 -15.74 -49.05
CA LEU A 14 -33.98 -17.12 -48.55
C LEU A 14 -34.89 -17.23 -47.32
N PRO A 15 -35.80 -18.21 -47.27
CA PRO A 15 -36.67 -18.45 -46.11
C PRO A 15 -35.83 -19.12 -45.02
N GLY A 16 -35.55 -18.42 -43.93
CA GLY A 16 -34.94 -19.05 -42.75
C GLY A 16 -34.15 -18.18 -41.79
N GLU A 17 -34.00 -16.88 -42.02
CA GLU A 17 -33.27 -16.01 -41.04
C GLU A 17 -34.18 -15.28 -40.05
N GLY A 18 -35.21 -15.96 -39.55
CA GLY A 18 -35.99 -15.56 -38.40
C GLY A 18 -35.37 -16.03 -37.06
N GLY A 19 -34.06 -16.24 -37.04
CA GLY A 19 -33.35 -16.53 -35.80
C GLY A 19 -33.40 -15.29 -34.89
N ARG A 20 -34.24 -15.30 -33.86
CA ARG A 20 -34.13 -14.40 -32.73
C ARG A 20 -32.66 -14.43 -32.29
N ARG A 21 -31.91 -13.37 -32.54
CA ARG A 21 -30.67 -13.13 -31.85
C ARG A 21 -31.06 -13.01 -30.39
N GLU A 22 -30.94 -14.10 -29.64
CA GLU A 22 -30.90 -13.99 -28.19
C GLU A 22 -29.86 -12.91 -27.87
N PRO A 23 -30.24 -11.88 -27.09
CA PRO A 23 -29.24 -10.94 -26.64
C PRO A 23 -28.22 -11.80 -25.90
N LEU A 24 -26.97 -11.76 -26.41
CA LEU A 24 -25.84 -12.30 -25.68
C LEU A 24 -25.92 -11.66 -24.28
N LEU A 25 -26.49 -12.43 -23.33
CA LEU A 25 -26.48 -12.08 -21.94
C LEU A 25 -24.98 -11.99 -21.57
N THR A 26 -24.45 -10.80 -21.72
CA THR A 26 -23.17 -10.47 -21.07
C THR A 26 -23.44 -10.78 -19.61
N PRO A 27 -22.75 -11.78 -19.02
CA PRO A 27 -22.91 -12.03 -17.61
C PRO A 27 -22.63 -10.69 -16.94
N HIS A 28 -23.62 -10.15 -16.24
CA HIS A 28 -23.40 -9.02 -15.36
C HIS A 28 -22.34 -9.50 -14.38
N ALA A 29 -21.08 -9.17 -14.67
CA ALA A 29 -19.98 -9.45 -13.76
C ALA A 29 -20.39 -8.78 -12.43
N SER A 30 -20.64 -9.61 -11.41
CA SER A 30 -20.98 -9.06 -10.11
C SER A 30 -19.86 -8.10 -9.70
N PRO A 31 -20.14 -6.99 -9.02
CA PRO A 31 -19.12 -6.04 -8.58
C PRO A 31 -17.99 -6.72 -7.81
N LEU A 32 -18.30 -7.81 -7.08
CA LEU A 32 -17.32 -8.63 -6.39
C LEU A 32 -16.33 -9.33 -7.33
N THR A 33 -16.73 -9.68 -8.56
CA THR A 33 -15.86 -10.36 -9.53
C THR A 33 -14.73 -9.43 -9.99
N GLY A 34 -15.05 -8.16 -10.26
CA GLY A 34 -14.08 -7.16 -10.65
C GLY A 34 -13.05 -6.88 -9.57
N PHE A 35 -13.50 -6.63 -8.36
CA PHE A 35 -12.66 -6.46 -7.18
C PHE A 35 -11.71 -7.65 -6.96
N TYR A 36 -12.27 -8.88 -6.96
CA TYR A 36 -11.49 -10.10 -6.74
C TYR A 36 -10.42 -10.29 -7.82
N THR A 37 -10.77 -10.10 -9.09
CA THR A 37 -9.83 -10.25 -10.21
C THR A 37 -8.66 -9.27 -10.09
N LEU A 38 -8.96 -8.01 -9.75
CA LEU A 38 -7.94 -6.98 -9.60
C LEU A 38 -7.06 -7.23 -8.38
N PHE A 39 -7.66 -7.59 -7.24
CA PHE A 39 -6.91 -7.98 -6.05
C PHE A 39 -6.01 -9.19 -6.31
N HIS A 40 -6.54 -10.23 -6.97
CA HIS A 40 -5.78 -11.44 -7.30
C HIS A 40 -4.59 -11.16 -8.23
N LYS A 41 -4.78 -10.30 -9.23
CA LYS A 41 -3.70 -9.82 -10.09
C LYS A 41 -2.58 -9.16 -9.28
N GLU A 42 -2.92 -8.26 -8.36
CA GLU A 42 -1.95 -7.56 -7.50
C GLU A 42 -1.25 -8.53 -6.53
N TRP A 43 -2.00 -9.49 -5.98
CA TRP A 43 -1.44 -10.54 -5.12
C TRP A 43 -0.44 -11.43 -5.86
N LEU A 44 -0.80 -11.90 -7.06
CA LEU A 44 0.12 -12.70 -7.90
C LEU A 44 1.37 -11.91 -8.31
N ARG A 45 1.23 -10.62 -8.58
CA ARG A 45 2.37 -9.75 -8.85
C ARG A 45 3.34 -9.71 -7.67
N PHE A 46 2.82 -9.51 -6.47
CA PHE A 46 3.62 -9.56 -5.24
C PHE A 46 4.28 -10.94 -5.05
N TRP A 47 3.51 -12.01 -5.22
CA TRP A 47 4.00 -13.35 -4.97
C TRP A 47 5.19 -13.75 -5.85
N LYS A 48 5.19 -13.33 -7.11
CA LYS A 48 6.31 -13.57 -8.05
C LYS A 48 7.64 -12.97 -7.60
N VAL A 49 7.62 -11.92 -6.81
CA VAL A 49 8.81 -11.21 -6.30
C VAL A 49 8.91 -11.27 -4.77
N SER A 50 8.13 -12.13 -4.11
CA SER A 50 7.99 -12.17 -2.65
C SER A 50 9.31 -12.40 -1.93
N VAL A 51 10.14 -13.31 -2.42
CA VAL A 51 11.45 -13.61 -1.81
C VAL A 51 12.32 -12.35 -1.75
N GLN A 52 12.50 -11.66 -2.86
CA GLN A 52 13.28 -10.43 -2.91
C GLN A 52 12.65 -9.32 -2.06
N THR A 53 11.33 -9.21 -2.10
CA THR A 53 10.57 -8.18 -1.40
C THR A 53 10.60 -8.34 0.11
N ILE A 54 10.67 -9.58 0.62
CA ILE A 54 10.76 -9.87 2.06
C ILE A 54 12.22 -9.87 2.52
N LEU A 55 13.10 -10.51 1.76
CA LEU A 55 14.49 -10.69 2.17
C LEU A 55 15.25 -9.37 2.29
N ALA A 56 15.05 -8.42 1.39
CA ALA A 56 15.75 -7.15 1.43
C ALA A 56 15.43 -6.33 2.70
N PRO A 57 14.14 -6.09 3.10
CA PRO A 57 13.83 -5.46 4.37
C PRO A 57 14.32 -6.25 5.59
N VAL A 58 14.26 -7.58 5.55
CA VAL A 58 14.76 -8.44 6.64
C VAL A 58 16.27 -8.22 6.83
N LEU A 59 17.05 -8.29 5.77
CA LEU A 59 18.50 -8.06 5.85
C LEU A 59 18.82 -6.64 6.33
N THR A 60 18.09 -5.64 5.85
CA THR A 60 18.24 -4.25 6.30
C THR A 60 17.93 -4.11 7.79
N ALA A 61 16.83 -4.71 8.26
CA ALA A 61 16.45 -4.67 9.67
C ALA A 61 17.46 -5.40 10.55
N LEU A 62 17.96 -6.56 10.12
CA LEU A 62 19.04 -7.28 10.82
C LEU A 62 20.31 -6.44 10.92
N LEU A 63 20.70 -5.78 9.83
CA LEU A 63 21.87 -4.91 9.82
C LEU A 63 21.69 -3.75 10.81
N PHE A 64 20.55 -3.08 10.79
CA PHE A 64 20.26 -2.03 11.77
C PHE A 64 20.28 -2.56 13.20
N LEU A 65 19.64 -3.71 13.43
CA LEU A 65 19.62 -4.32 14.76
C LEU A 65 21.03 -4.63 15.25
N VAL A 66 21.86 -5.29 14.43
CA VAL A 66 23.24 -5.65 14.80
C VAL A 66 24.09 -4.38 15.08
N VAL A 67 24.03 -3.37 14.20
CA VAL A 67 24.83 -2.16 14.34
C VAL A 67 24.39 -1.34 15.56
N PHE A 68 23.09 -1.07 15.66
CA PHE A 68 22.60 -0.17 16.71
C PHE A 68 22.46 -0.87 18.07
N ALA A 69 22.00 -2.12 18.10
CA ALA A 69 21.98 -2.86 19.35
C ALA A 69 23.38 -2.99 19.93
N HIS A 70 24.37 -3.43 19.15
CA HIS A 70 25.73 -3.56 19.64
C HIS A 70 26.36 -2.24 20.10
N SER A 71 26.05 -1.14 19.41
CA SER A 71 26.63 0.18 19.73
C SER A 71 25.98 0.86 20.93
N LEU A 72 24.69 0.62 21.18
CA LEU A 72 23.87 1.39 22.12
C LEU A 72 23.28 0.56 23.27
N SER A 73 23.27 -0.79 23.19
CA SER A 73 22.80 -1.64 24.30
C SER A 73 23.57 -1.36 25.59
N GLY A 74 22.85 -1.22 26.70
CA GLY A 74 23.40 -0.90 28.00
C GLY A 74 23.86 0.57 28.20
N ARG A 75 23.75 1.41 27.16
CA ARG A 75 24.10 2.83 27.22
C ARG A 75 22.91 3.77 27.12
N VAL A 76 21.84 3.33 26.46
CA VAL A 76 20.64 4.12 26.20
C VAL A 76 19.43 3.30 26.59
N GLU A 77 18.69 3.78 27.58
CA GLU A 77 17.37 3.28 27.96
C GLU A 77 16.34 4.30 27.51
N ILE A 78 15.46 3.92 26.56
CA ILE A 78 14.48 4.83 25.99
C ILE A 78 13.19 4.78 26.81
N PHE A 79 12.73 3.57 27.15
CA PHE A 79 11.64 3.36 28.09
C PHE A 79 12.15 2.57 29.29
N PRO A 80 11.64 2.81 30.52
CA PRO A 80 12.06 2.10 31.72
C PRO A 80 11.94 0.59 31.55
N GLY A 81 13.09 -0.11 31.70
CA GLY A 81 13.15 -1.57 31.60
C GLY A 81 13.12 -2.14 30.19
N VAL A 82 13.18 -1.32 29.13
CA VAL A 82 13.22 -1.76 27.73
C VAL A 82 14.62 -1.59 27.17
N ASP A 83 15.26 -2.72 26.82
CA ASP A 83 16.55 -2.67 26.13
C ASP A 83 16.40 -2.02 24.74
N TYR A 84 17.47 -1.32 24.31
CA TYR A 84 17.46 -0.60 23.04
C TYR A 84 17.21 -1.53 21.84
N ALA A 85 17.72 -2.77 21.87
CA ALA A 85 17.45 -3.76 20.83
C ALA A 85 15.95 -4.12 20.74
N ALA A 86 15.31 -4.31 21.91
CA ALA A 86 13.88 -4.55 22.00
C ALA A 86 13.06 -3.38 21.45
N PHE A 87 13.46 -2.14 21.77
CA PHE A 87 12.83 -0.93 21.25
C PHE A 87 12.90 -0.82 19.73
N LEU A 88 14.01 -1.25 19.10
CA LEU A 88 14.20 -1.15 17.65
C LEU A 88 13.30 -2.09 16.85
N VAL A 89 13.07 -3.32 17.33
CA VAL A 89 12.39 -4.37 16.55
C VAL A 89 10.99 -3.95 16.08
N PRO A 90 10.08 -3.47 16.94
CA PRO A 90 8.77 -2.99 16.48
C PRO A 90 8.88 -1.81 15.52
N GLY A 91 9.82 -0.89 15.75
CA GLY A 91 10.06 0.24 14.87
C GLY A 91 10.46 -0.19 13.45
N LEU A 92 11.41 -1.11 13.33
CA LEU A 92 11.90 -1.64 12.05
C LEU A 92 10.82 -2.48 11.33
N ALA A 93 10.05 -3.27 12.08
CA ALA A 93 8.93 -4.02 11.53
C ALA A 93 7.87 -3.05 10.95
N MET A 94 7.46 -2.05 11.72
CA MET A 94 6.48 -1.07 11.26
C MET A 94 6.99 -0.23 10.08
N MET A 95 8.24 0.20 10.10
CA MET A 95 8.89 0.86 8.96
C MET A 95 8.78 0.02 7.69
N SER A 96 9.02 -1.29 7.80
CA SER A 96 8.93 -2.22 6.67
C SER A 96 7.48 -2.38 6.18
N VAL A 97 6.50 -2.44 7.10
CA VAL A 97 5.05 -2.44 6.76
C VAL A 97 4.71 -1.21 5.91
N LEU A 98 5.06 -0.03 6.41
CA LEU A 98 4.69 1.25 5.80
C LEU A 98 5.30 1.43 4.41
N GLN A 99 6.61 1.18 4.30
CA GLN A 99 7.32 1.32 3.02
C GLN A 99 6.83 0.34 1.97
N ASN A 100 6.54 -0.92 2.35
CA ASN A 100 6.06 -1.92 1.41
C ASN A 100 4.59 -1.72 1.01
N ALA A 101 3.74 -1.22 1.91
CA ALA A 101 2.38 -0.84 1.56
C ALA A 101 2.36 0.31 0.54
N PHE A 102 3.16 1.36 0.75
CA PHE A 102 3.34 2.45 -0.21
C PHE A 102 3.86 1.94 -1.56
N ALA A 103 4.95 1.18 -1.53
CA ALA A 103 5.61 0.67 -2.74
C ALA A 103 4.70 -0.26 -3.56
N ASN A 104 3.77 -1.00 -2.93
CA ASN A 104 2.86 -1.87 -3.66
C ASN A 104 1.97 -1.09 -4.63
N SER A 105 1.21 -0.15 -4.12
CA SER A 105 0.25 0.63 -4.89
C SER A 105 0.94 1.54 -5.90
N SER A 106 1.97 2.27 -5.46
CA SER A 106 2.67 3.23 -6.30
C SER A 106 3.38 2.58 -7.47
N SER A 107 4.14 1.49 -7.24
CA SER A 107 4.85 0.78 -8.30
C SER A 107 3.91 0.08 -9.28
N SER A 108 2.78 -0.47 -8.79
CA SER A 108 1.81 -1.15 -9.65
C SER A 108 1.16 -0.19 -10.64
N LEU A 109 0.67 0.94 -10.14
CA LEU A 109 0.06 1.96 -10.99
C LEU A 109 1.06 2.55 -11.98
N MET A 110 2.27 2.85 -11.51
CA MET A 110 3.33 3.35 -12.36
C MET A 110 3.68 2.39 -13.48
N GLN A 111 3.89 1.11 -13.14
CA GLN A 111 4.18 0.07 -14.13
C GLN A 111 3.04 -0.09 -15.13
N SER A 112 1.78 -0.04 -14.69
CA SER A 112 0.61 -0.14 -15.56
C SER A 112 0.51 1.04 -16.54
N LYS A 113 0.90 2.25 -16.13
CA LYS A 113 0.99 3.43 -17.00
C LYS A 113 2.10 3.26 -18.04
N MET A 114 3.31 2.90 -17.61
CA MET A 114 4.48 2.77 -18.50
C MET A 114 4.29 1.70 -19.57
N THR A 115 3.65 0.59 -19.25
CA THR A 115 3.40 -0.50 -20.20
C THR A 115 2.15 -0.29 -21.05
N GLY A 116 1.40 0.81 -20.85
CA GLY A 116 0.12 1.05 -21.49
C GLY A 116 -1.02 0.13 -21.01
N ASN A 117 -0.74 -0.78 -20.09
CA ASN A 117 -1.72 -1.74 -19.56
C ASN A 117 -2.80 -1.07 -18.68
N ILE A 118 -2.62 0.19 -18.32
CA ILE A 118 -3.61 0.94 -17.53
C ILE A 118 -4.97 0.99 -18.25
N ILE A 119 -4.97 1.02 -19.58
CA ILE A 119 -6.19 0.99 -20.39
C ILE A 119 -6.97 -0.30 -20.14
N PHE A 120 -6.32 -1.45 -20.12
CA PHE A 120 -6.95 -2.75 -19.87
C PHE A 120 -7.47 -2.90 -18.44
N VAL A 121 -6.91 -2.13 -17.50
CA VAL A 121 -7.39 -2.06 -16.12
C VAL A 121 -8.61 -1.14 -16.00
N LEU A 122 -8.71 -0.11 -16.85
CA LEU A 122 -9.79 0.88 -16.83
C LEU A 122 -10.94 0.55 -17.80
N LEU A 123 -10.72 -0.30 -18.82
CA LEU A 123 -11.74 -0.71 -19.80
C LEU A 123 -12.91 -1.52 -19.20
N PRO A 124 -12.67 -2.51 -18.30
CA PRO A 124 -13.76 -3.20 -17.65
C PRO A 124 -14.58 -2.22 -16.80
N PRO A 125 -15.89 -2.43 -16.64
CA PRO A 125 -16.76 -1.53 -15.89
C PRO A 125 -16.56 -1.66 -14.37
N PHE A 126 -15.32 -1.41 -13.94
CA PHE A 126 -15.01 -1.33 -12.51
C PHE A 126 -15.52 -0.02 -11.93
N SER A 127 -16.18 -0.09 -10.79
CA SER A 127 -16.47 1.09 -10.01
C SER A 127 -15.18 1.64 -9.38
N HIS A 128 -15.10 2.97 -9.20
CA HIS A 128 -13.95 3.61 -8.54
C HIS A 128 -13.66 3.02 -7.13
N PRO A 129 -14.69 2.68 -6.30
CA PRO A 129 -14.46 2.01 -5.02
C PRO A 129 -13.87 0.60 -5.15
N GLU A 130 -14.25 -0.18 -6.16
CA GLU A 130 -13.67 -1.52 -6.40
C GLU A 130 -12.18 -1.44 -6.74
N PHE A 131 -11.85 -0.52 -7.66
CA PHE A 131 -10.46 -0.25 -8.00
C PHE A 131 -9.65 0.16 -6.77
N PHE A 132 -10.13 1.18 -6.05
CA PHE A 132 -9.51 1.68 -4.82
C PHE A 132 -9.33 0.56 -3.78
N GLY A 133 -10.40 -0.17 -3.49
CA GLY A 133 -10.38 -1.24 -2.48
C GLY A 133 -9.43 -2.38 -2.82
N ALA A 134 -9.38 -2.81 -4.09
CA ALA A 134 -8.49 -3.89 -4.53
C ALA A 134 -6.99 -3.50 -4.39
N TYR A 135 -6.63 -2.30 -4.82
CA TYR A 135 -5.25 -1.80 -4.66
C TYR A 135 -4.89 -1.58 -3.19
N LEU A 136 -5.81 -1.03 -2.40
CA LEU A 136 -5.62 -0.81 -0.98
C LEU A 136 -5.41 -2.13 -0.22
N LEU A 137 -6.30 -3.12 -0.45
CA LEU A 137 -6.20 -4.41 0.23
C LEU A 137 -4.91 -5.15 -0.14
N ALA A 138 -4.49 -5.09 -1.42
CA ALA A 138 -3.24 -5.68 -1.86
C ALA A 138 -2.02 -4.98 -1.22
N ALA A 139 -2.06 -3.66 -1.06
CA ALA A 139 -1.02 -2.89 -0.39
C ALA A 139 -0.91 -3.26 1.10
N VAL A 140 -2.04 -3.32 1.79
CA VAL A 140 -2.11 -3.75 3.20
C VAL A 140 -1.58 -5.17 3.35
N ALA A 141 -2.06 -6.11 2.54
CA ALA A 141 -1.62 -7.51 2.59
C ALA A 141 -0.10 -7.64 2.38
N ARG A 142 0.47 -6.98 1.37
CA ARG A 142 1.92 -6.99 1.13
C ARG A 142 2.68 -6.35 2.29
N GLY A 143 2.25 -5.19 2.77
CA GLY A 143 2.88 -4.51 3.90
C GLY A 143 2.94 -5.40 5.13
N LEU A 144 1.81 -6.02 5.49
CA LEU A 144 1.72 -6.93 6.65
C LEU A 144 2.59 -8.17 6.49
N VAL A 145 2.60 -8.81 5.32
CA VAL A 145 3.44 -10.01 5.07
C VAL A 145 4.92 -9.67 5.20
N VAL A 146 5.36 -8.55 4.63
CA VAL A 146 6.77 -8.12 4.74
C VAL A 146 7.12 -7.74 6.17
N GLY A 147 6.27 -6.97 6.85
CA GLY A 147 6.47 -6.60 8.26
C GLY A 147 6.49 -7.81 9.18
N ALA A 148 5.61 -8.78 8.97
CA ALA A 148 5.61 -10.04 9.70
C ALA A 148 6.90 -10.85 9.46
N GLY A 149 7.44 -10.85 8.23
CA GLY A 149 8.72 -11.48 7.92
C GLY A 149 9.89 -10.82 8.65
N VAL A 150 9.94 -9.48 8.67
CA VAL A 150 10.94 -8.72 9.43
C VAL A 150 10.80 -9.01 10.91
N PHE A 151 9.58 -8.92 11.44
CA PHE A 151 9.32 -9.17 12.86
C PHE A 151 9.70 -10.60 13.25
N ALA A 152 9.30 -11.61 12.50
CA ALA A 152 9.60 -13.02 12.79
C ALA A 152 11.10 -13.29 12.92
N VAL A 153 11.92 -12.70 12.05
CA VAL A 153 13.37 -12.90 12.08
C VAL A 153 14.04 -12.08 13.20
N THR A 154 13.60 -10.84 13.43
CA THR A 154 14.22 -9.99 14.46
C THR A 154 13.79 -10.36 15.88
N ALA A 155 12.57 -10.87 16.06
CA ALA A 155 12.06 -11.33 17.36
C ALA A 155 12.79 -12.58 17.88
N TRP A 156 13.48 -13.34 17.02
CA TRP A 156 14.32 -14.44 17.47
C TRP A 156 15.60 -13.99 18.20
N ILE A 157 16.00 -12.74 17.99
CA ILE A 157 17.26 -12.19 18.54
C ILE A 157 17.00 -11.49 19.87
N VAL A 158 15.76 -11.05 20.10
CA VAL A 158 15.38 -10.22 21.24
C VAL A 158 14.09 -10.75 21.85
N ASP A 159 14.08 -10.94 23.16
CA ASP A 159 12.86 -11.30 23.88
C ASP A 159 11.88 -10.13 23.87
N LEU A 160 10.75 -10.33 23.20
CA LEU A 160 9.70 -9.35 23.06
C LEU A 160 8.39 -9.87 23.65
N GLU A 161 7.82 -9.08 24.54
CA GLU A 161 6.49 -9.36 25.09
C GLU A 161 5.45 -8.52 24.34
N PHE A 162 4.33 -9.16 23.97
CA PHE A 162 3.16 -8.45 23.47
C PHE A 162 2.23 -8.10 24.62
N ARG A 163 2.26 -6.87 25.05
CA ARG A 163 1.38 -6.42 26.11
C ARG A 163 -0.05 -6.16 25.65
N TYR A 164 -0.20 -5.57 24.46
CA TYR A 164 -1.48 -5.24 23.87
C TYR A 164 -1.51 -5.57 22.37
N PRO A 165 -1.59 -6.87 21.97
CA PRO A 165 -1.44 -7.30 20.58
C PRO A 165 -2.49 -6.68 19.64
N LEU A 166 -3.70 -6.40 20.12
CA LEU A 166 -4.74 -5.78 19.30
C LEU A 166 -4.37 -4.36 18.87
N TRP A 167 -3.63 -3.61 19.68
CA TRP A 167 -3.12 -2.29 19.30
C TRP A 167 -2.07 -2.40 18.21
N ALA A 168 -1.15 -3.34 18.32
CA ALA A 168 -0.15 -3.58 17.28
C ALA A 168 -0.82 -3.91 15.93
N VAL A 169 -1.79 -4.82 15.93
CA VAL A 169 -2.54 -5.18 14.71
C VAL A 169 -3.32 -3.98 14.16
N ALA A 170 -4.00 -3.22 15.02
CA ALA A 170 -4.78 -2.06 14.60
C ALA A 170 -3.91 -0.99 13.91
N PHE A 171 -2.73 -0.67 14.50
CA PHE A 171 -1.81 0.29 13.91
C PHE A 171 -1.10 -0.23 12.66
N ALA A 172 -0.79 -1.53 12.59
CA ALA A 172 -0.25 -2.14 11.38
C ALA A 172 -1.24 -2.06 10.21
N LEU A 173 -2.53 -2.36 10.47
CA LEU A 173 -3.60 -2.24 9.47
C LEU A 173 -3.86 -0.79 9.07
N ALA A 174 -4.03 0.11 10.04
CA ALA A 174 -4.32 1.51 9.77
C ALA A 174 -3.14 2.21 9.06
N GLY A 175 -1.91 2.00 9.53
CA GLY A 175 -0.71 2.57 8.94
C GLY A 175 -0.44 2.06 7.53
N SER A 176 -0.54 0.74 7.31
CA SER A 176 -0.42 0.17 5.95
C SER A 176 -1.55 0.68 5.04
N GLY A 177 -2.74 0.90 5.58
CA GLY A 177 -3.86 1.52 4.86
C GLY A 177 -3.53 2.93 4.39
N VAL A 178 -3.08 3.81 5.29
CA VAL A 178 -2.69 5.20 4.95
C VAL A 178 -1.60 5.20 3.89
N MET A 179 -0.54 4.38 4.08
CA MET A 179 0.58 4.34 3.13
C MET A 179 0.19 3.71 1.79
N GLY A 180 -0.72 2.71 1.79
CA GLY A 180 -1.30 2.15 0.58
C GLY A 180 -2.09 3.19 -0.23
N VAL A 181 -2.93 3.99 0.44
CA VAL A 181 -3.66 5.10 -0.19
C VAL A 181 -2.72 6.16 -0.72
N LEU A 182 -1.71 6.56 0.06
CA LEU A 182 -0.70 7.52 -0.37
C LEU A 182 0.08 7.00 -1.59
N GLY A 183 0.35 5.69 -1.64
CA GLY A 183 0.95 5.02 -2.79
C GLY A 183 0.06 5.09 -4.04
N ILE A 184 -1.27 4.97 -3.90
CA ILE A 184 -2.22 5.16 -5.02
C ILE A 184 -2.12 6.59 -5.55
N VAL A 185 -2.16 7.60 -4.65
CA VAL A 185 -2.04 9.01 -5.04
C VAL A 185 -0.72 9.29 -5.76
N ALA A 186 0.40 8.81 -5.22
CA ALA A 186 1.70 8.95 -5.84
C ALA A 186 1.77 8.29 -7.23
N GLY A 187 1.23 7.06 -7.36
CA GLY A 187 1.18 6.34 -8.62
C GLY A 187 0.28 6.98 -9.68
N ILE A 188 -0.83 7.62 -9.26
CA ILE A 188 -1.68 8.41 -10.17
C ILE A 188 -0.96 9.68 -10.64
N HIS A 189 -0.28 10.37 -9.72
CA HIS A 189 0.37 11.65 -10.01
C HIS A 189 1.62 11.51 -10.87
N SER A 190 2.42 10.48 -10.63
CA SER A 190 3.70 10.26 -11.32
C SER A 190 3.48 9.72 -12.72
N ASP A 191 4.17 10.30 -13.70
CA ASP A 191 4.16 9.86 -15.10
C ASP A 191 5.48 9.16 -15.47
N LYS A 192 6.53 9.34 -14.65
CA LYS A 192 7.86 8.75 -14.82
C LYS A 192 8.32 8.04 -13.54
N VAL A 193 9.18 7.02 -13.71
CA VAL A 193 9.78 6.30 -12.58
C VAL A 193 10.56 7.25 -11.68
N ASP A 194 11.27 8.21 -12.27
CA ASP A 194 12.09 9.17 -11.52
C ASP A 194 11.24 10.09 -10.62
N GLU A 195 10.03 10.45 -11.05
CA GLU A 195 9.09 11.23 -10.22
C GLU A 195 8.63 10.43 -9.00
N LEU A 196 8.31 9.15 -9.20
CA LEU A 196 7.94 8.26 -8.11
C LEU A 196 9.11 8.02 -7.15
N ALA A 197 10.32 7.82 -7.69
CA ALA A 197 11.54 7.69 -6.89
C ALA A 197 11.85 8.97 -6.11
N ALA A 198 11.64 10.13 -6.71
CA ALA A 198 11.78 11.42 -6.03
C ALA A 198 10.78 11.54 -4.86
N PHE A 199 9.51 11.19 -5.07
CA PHE A 199 8.51 11.19 -4.01
C PHE A 199 8.91 10.26 -2.84
N GLN A 200 9.40 9.07 -3.17
CA GLN A 200 9.84 8.10 -2.16
C GLN A 200 11.07 8.59 -1.39
N ASN A 201 12.07 9.12 -2.08
CA ASN A 201 13.36 9.50 -1.48
C ASN A 201 13.32 10.86 -0.76
N PHE A 202 12.53 11.82 -1.25
CA PHE A 202 12.49 13.17 -0.68
C PHE A 202 11.34 13.40 0.30
N ILE A 203 10.29 12.56 0.26
CA ILE A 203 9.15 12.71 1.16
C ILE A 203 9.04 11.51 2.11
N ILE A 204 8.84 10.30 1.57
CA ILE A 204 8.55 9.14 2.42
C ILE A 204 9.73 8.77 3.30
N LEU A 205 10.93 8.73 2.74
CA LEU A 205 12.13 8.31 3.46
C LEU A 205 12.50 9.28 4.61
N PRO A 206 12.57 10.61 4.42
CA PRO A 206 12.82 11.54 5.52
C PRO A 206 11.73 11.50 6.59
N LEU A 207 10.45 11.44 6.22
CA LEU A 207 9.36 11.29 7.18
C LEU A 207 9.46 9.98 7.99
N THR A 208 9.89 8.89 7.34
CA THR A 208 10.09 7.61 8.03
C THR A 208 11.24 7.70 9.05
N PHE A 209 12.35 8.34 8.70
CA PHE A 209 13.45 8.54 9.65
C PHE A 209 13.07 9.48 10.80
N LEU A 210 12.22 10.48 10.54
CA LEU A 210 11.72 11.40 11.56
C LEU A 210 10.53 10.83 12.36
N SER A 211 10.17 9.58 12.16
CA SER A 211 9.01 8.94 12.81
C SER A 211 9.30 8.27 14.15
N GLY A 212 10.53 8.42 14.68
CA GLY A 212 10.88 7.80 15.96
C GLY A 212 11.20 6.30 15.89
N VAL A 213 11.46 5.73 14.70
CA VAL A 213 11.86 4.31 14.56
C VAL A 213 13.09 4.00 15.39
N PHE A 214 14.07 4.90 15.41
CA PHE A 214 15.39 4.70 16.03
C PHE A 214 15.55 5.41 17.39
N TYR A 215 14.60 6.22 17.82
CA TYR A 215 14.68 7.05 19.02
C TYR A 215 13.28 7.40 19.52
N SER A 216 13.15 7.82 20.78
CA SER A 216 11.96 8.50 21.26
C SER A 216 11.98 9.98 20.84
N ILE A 217 10.83 10.53 20.48
CA ILE A 217 10.68 11.92 20.10
C ILE A 217 11.19 12.89 21.17
N HIS A 218 11.10 12.50 22.44
CA HIS A 218 11.55 13.30 23.57
C HIS A 218 13.09 13.49 23.64
N SER A 219 13.86 12.66 22.91
CA SER A 219 15.31 12.82 22.80
C SER A 219 15.76 13.86 21.77
N LEU A 220 14.82 14.39 20.96
CA LEU A 220 15.11 15.38 19.93
C LEU A 220 15.14 16.81 20.47
N PRO A 221 15.88 17.73 19.80
CA PRO A 221 15.73 19.17 20.02
C PRO A 221 14.29 19.66 19.71
N PRO A 222 13.81 20.73 20.39
CA PRO A 222 12.40 21.16 20.31
C PRO A 222 11.85 21.38 18.90
N ILE A 223 12.68 21.88 17.98
CA ILE A 223 12.29 22.12 16.59
C ILE A 223 11.97 20.81 15.85
N TRP A 224 12.75 19.76 16.08
CA TRP A 224 12.54 18.44 15.48
C TRP A 224 11.41 17.67 16.15
N GLN A 225 11.19 17.88 17.46
CA GLN A 225 9.98 17.37 18.13
C GLN A 225 8.72 17.94 17.49
N ALA A 226 8.66 19.27 17.29
CA ALA A 226 7.52 19.90 16.62
C ALA A 226 7.30 19.38 15.20
N ALA A 227 8.38 19.17 14.44
CA ALA A 227 8.29 18.57 13.10
C ALA A 227 7.78 17.13 13.15
N SER A 228 8.21 16.34 14.14
CA SER A 228 7.75 14.96 14.31
C SER A 228 6.26 14.88 14.66
N TYR A 229 5.72 15.81 15.45
CA TYR A 229 4.27 15.88 15.73
C TYR A 229 3.41 16.21 14.52
N LEU A 230 3.98 16.81 13.47
CA LEU A 230 3.29 17.00 12.18
C LEU A 230 3.38 15.78 11.26
N ASN A 231 4.20 14.81 11.61
CA ASN A 231 4.47 13.63 10.79
C ASN A 231 3.46 12.51 11.08
N PRO A 232 2.55 12.13 10.16
CA PRO A 232 1.61 11.05 10.39
C PRO A 232 2.29 9.69 10.63
N ILE A 233 3.47 9.46 10.05
CA ILE A 233 4.21 8.20 10.21
C ILE A 233 4.66 8.01 11.65
N PHE A 234 4.96 9.09 12.38
CA PHE A 234 5.29 9.04 13.81
C PHE A 234 4.18 8.36 14.62
N TYR A 235 2.94 8.78 14.45
CA TYR A 235 1.80 8.22 15.19
C TYR A 235 1.55 6.74 14.85
N MET A 236 1.87 6.32 13.61
CA MET A 236 1.75 4.92 13.21
C MET A 236 2.80 4.04 13.91
N VAL A 237 4.05 4.52 14.00
CA VAL A 237 5.16 3.80 14.62
C VAL A 237 5.01 3.77 16.14
N ASP A 238 4.70 4.92 16.75
CA ASP A 238 4.52 5.05 18.20
C ASP A 238 3.35 4.21 18.72
N GLY A 239 2.20 4.28 18.03
CA GLY A 239 1.03 3.47 18.39
C GLY A 239 1.23 1.97 18.16
N PHE A 240 1.98 1.57 17.13
CA PHE A 240 2.35 0.17 16.93
C PHE A 240 3.24 -0.33 18.08
N ARG A 241 4.21 0.46 18.49
CA ARG A 241 5.13 0.16 19.61
C ARG A 241 4.40 0.05 20.94
N TYR A 242 3.36 0.86 21.17
CA TYR A 242 2.52 0.72 22.36
C TYR A 242 1.94 -0.69 22.53
N GLY A 243 1.66 -1.38 21.42
CA GLY A 243 1.18 -2.77 21.44
C GLY A 243 2.16 -3.75 22.08
N PHE A 244 3.45 -3.45 22.09
CA PHE A 244 4.51 -4.28 22.67
C PHE A 244 4.78 -3.90 24.13
N PHE A 245 5.07 -2.62 24.38
CA PHE A 245 5.58 -2.20 25.69
C PHE A 245 4.52 -1.62 26.61
N GLY A 246 3.35 -1.25 26.08
CA GLY A 246 2.34 -0.48 26.83
C GLY A 246 2.81 0.92 27.19
N ALA A 247 3.92 1.38 26.59
CA ALA A 247 4.48 2.71 26.68
C ALA A 247 4.54 3.34 25.28
N SER A 248 4.29 4.63 25.18
CA SER A 248 4.32 5.40 23.94
C SER A 248 4.68 6.86 24.25
N ASP A 249 5.22 7.55 23.27
CA ASP A 249 5.56 8.97 23.40
C ASP A 249 4.32 9.87 23.44
N VAL A 250 3.21 9.41 22.81
CA VAL A 250 1.91 10.11 22.76
C VAL A 250 0.79 9.15 23.12
N SER A 251 -0.34 9.66 23.64
CA SER A 251 -1.50 8.83 23.92
C SER A 251 -1.90 7.98 22.72
N PRO A 252 -2.02 6.63 22.85
CA PRO A 252 -2.35 5.73 21.76
C PRO A 252 -3.72 6.02 21.14
N TRP A 253 -4.65 6.58 21.89
CA TRP A 253 -5.96 7.01 21.39
C TRP A 253 -5.84 8.23 20.47
N LEU A 254 -4.97 9.20 20.81
CA LEU A 254 -4.69 10.35 19.96
C LEU A 254 -4.00 9.89 18.66
N SER A 255 -3.04 8.98 18.77
CA SER A 255 -2.36 8.39 17.62
C SER A 255 -3.35 7.67 16.69
N LEU A 256 -4.28 6.88 17.27
CA LEU A 256 -5.30 6.18 16.49
C LEU A 256 -6.27 7.15 15.80
N ALA A 257 -6.70 8.20 16.50
CA ALA A 257 -7.56 9.24 15.93
C ALA A 257 -6.88 9.98 14.79
N PHE A 258 -5.58 10.31 14.93
CA PHE A 258 -4.81 11.00 13.89
C PHE A 258 -4.59 10.11 12.66
N VAL A 259 -4.20 8.85 12.86
CA VAL A 259 -3.99 7.88 11.77
C VAL A 259 -5.31 7.57 11.07
N GLY A 260 -6.38 7.33 11.84
CA GLY A 260 -7.72 7.11 11.29
C GLY A 260 -8.24 8.33 10.51
N GLY A 261 -8.12 9.52 11.06
CA GLY A 261 -8.47 10.76 10.37
C GLY A 261 -7.69 10.95 9.06
N SER A 262 -6.38 10.69 9.09
CA SER A 262 -5.52 10.72 7.90
C SER A 262 -5.96 9.69 6.85
N PHE A 263 -6.30 8.47 7.27
CA PHE A 263 -6.80 7.42 6.39
C PHE A 263 -8.08 7.85 5.67
N PHE A 264 -9.07 8.33 6.41
CA PHE A 264 -10.35 8.76 5.81
C PHE A 264 -10.18 9.97 4.91
N ALA A 265 -9.40 10.97 5.32
CA ALA A 265 -9.14 12.16 4.51
C ALA A 265 -8.44 11.81 3.19
N LEU A 266 -7.38 11.01 3.22
CA LEU A 266 -6.65 10.56 2.04
C LEU A 266 -7.51 9.64 1.16
N SER A 267 -8.31 8.74 1.75
CA SER A 267 -9.22 7.86 1.00
C SER A 267 -10.27 8.67 0.26
N PHE A 268 -10.88 9.65 0.91
CA PHE A 268 -11.84 10.55 0.27
C PHE A 268 -11.20 11.33 -0.87
N PHE A 269 -10.02 11.90 -0.64
CA PHE A 269 -9.26 12.62 -1.67
C PHE A 269 -8.92 11.73 -2.87
N THR A 270 -8.48 10.48 -2.61
CA THR A 270 -8.14 9.52 -3.66
C THR A 270 -9.37 9.11 -4.49
N LEU A 271 -10.50 8.85 -3.84
CA LEU A 271 -11.75 8.54 -4.53
C LEU A 271 -12.26 9.72 -5.37
N TRP A 272 -12.10 10.94 -4.87
CA TRP A 272 -12.41 12.15 -5.64
C TRP A 272 -11.48 12.28 -6.85
N LEU A 273 -10.18 12.02 -6.68
CA LEU A 273 -9.19 12.04 -7.76
C LEU A 273 -9.50 10.99 -8.84
N LEU A 274 -9.87 9.77 -8.45
CA LEU A 274 -10.28 8.71 -9.37
C LEU A 274 -11.55 9.09 -10.15
N ARG A 275 -12.55 9.70 -9.48
CA ARG A 275 -13.79 10.17 -10.13
C ARG A 275 -13.54 11.28 -11.12
N SER A 276 -12.60 12.17 -10.85
CA SER A 276 -12.25 13.27 -11.77
C SER A 276 -11.53 12.80 -13.03
N GLY A 277 -11.02 11.56 -13.05
CA GLY A 277 -10.24 11.00 -14.16
C GLY A 277 -8.87 11.67 -14.36
N TYR A 278 -8.39 12.39 -13.35
CA TYR A 278 -7.11 13.10 -13.40
C TYR A 278 -5.94 12.16 -13.71
N LYS A 279 -5.17 12.47 -14.77
CA LYS A 279 -4.00 11.70 -15.23
C LYS A 279 -4.22 10.20 -15.50
N LEU A 280 -5.47 9.75 -15.63
CA LEU A 280 -5.82 8.37 -15.97
C LEU A 280 -6.39 8.25 -17.39
N ARG A 281 -6.72 9.37 -18.04
CA ARG A 281 -7.32 9.46 -19.38
C ARG A 281 -6.39 10.22 -20.34
N HIS A 282 -5.23 9.66 -20.61
CA HIS A 282 -4.35 10.16 -21.68
C HIS A 282 -4.04 9.04 -22.65
#